data_cfb1e225d95a5fb637cf8922ca45cdf7
#
_entry.id   cfb1e225d95a5fb637cf8922ca45cdf7
#
_cell.length_a   1.000
_cell.length_b   1.000
_cell.length_c   1.000
_cell.angle_alpha   90.00
_cell.angle_beta   90.00
_cell.angle_gamma   90.00
#
_symmetry.space_group_name_H-M   'P 1'
#
loop_
_entity.id
_entity.type
_entity.pdbx_description
1 polymer ?
#
loop_
_entity_poly.entity_id
_entity_poly.type
_entity_poly.pdbx_seq_one_letter_code
_entity_poly.pdbx_strand_id
1 'polypeptide(L)'
;MNLAAHLAKGILYIVMDGEIDEHSAADARRIADKLIDENTQAEKAVFDLEKVTFMDSTGIGFLIGRYKKLKRYGIPMYITNPNLPADKILSLSGVYTLIPKL
;
A
#
# COMPACT_ATOMS: atom_id res chain seq x y z
N MET A 1 2.81 13.17 0.46
CA MET A 1 2.02 11.93 0.37
C MET A 1 0.91 11.95 1.39
N ASN A 2 -0.31 11.88 0.94
CA ASN A 2 -1.47 11.76 1.81
C ASN A 2 -2.02 10.35 1.73
N LEU A 3 -2.47 9.83 2.86
CA LEU A 3 -3.13 8.53 2.92
C LEU A 3 -4.47 8.70 3.61
N ALA A 4 -5.49 8.05 3.05
CA ALA A 4 -6.83 8.02 3.65
C ALA A 4 -7.32 6.58 3.61
N ALA A 5 -8.07 6.19 4.62
CA ALA A 5 -8.60 4.84 4.71
C ALA A 5 -10.12 4.86 4.83
N HIS A 6 -10.74 3.85 4.25
CA HIS A 6 -12.14 3.55 4.52
C HIS A 6 -12.33 2.03 4.54
N LEU A 7 -13.27 1.60 5.37
CA LEU A 7 -13.63 0.20 5.50
C LEU A 7 -14.98 -0.01 4.84
N ALA A 8 -15.05 -0.93 3.89
CA ALA A 8 -16.27 -1.25 3.18
C ALA A 8 -16.38 -2.77 3.02
N LYS A 9 -17.45 -3.36 3.55
CA LYS A 9 -17.71 -4.80 3.45
C LYS A 9 -16.54 -5.66 3.91
N GLY A 10 -15.89 -5.25 5.01
CA GLY A 10 -14.75 -5.98 5.56
C GLY A 10 -13.42 -5.70 4.87
N ILE A 11 -13.39 -4.86 3.85
CA ILE A 11 -12.16 -4.54 3.12
C ILE A 11 -11.66 -3.17 3.56
N LEU A 12 -10.41 -3.13 4.01
CA LEU A 12 -9.74 -1.87 4.32
C LEU A 12 -9.09 -1.33 3.05
N TYR A 13 -9.60 -0.19 2.56
CA TYR A 13 -9.01 0.52 1.43
C TYR A 13 -8.12 1.63 1.96
N ILE A 14 -6.85 1.64 1.54
CA ILE A 14 -5.91 2.72 1.83
C ILE A 14 -5.59 3.42 0.52
N VAL A 15 -6.08 4.64 0.36
CA VAL A 15 -5.87 5.45 -0.83
C VAL A 15 -4.63 6.29 -0.62
N MET A 16 -3.64 6.13 -1.49
CA MET A 16 -2.39 6.88 -1.46
C MET A 16 -2.46 8.00 -2.50
N ASP A 17 -2.09 9.21 -2.10
CA ASP A 17 -2.20 10.38 -2.96
C ASP A 17 -0.90 11.18 -2.93
N GLY A 18 -0.23 11.29 -4.07
CA GLY A 18 0.98 12.05 -4.23
C GLY A 18 2.19 11.23 -4.62
N GLU A 19 3.36 11.66 -4.19
CA GLU A 19 4.63 11.01 -4.53
C GLU A 19 5.11 10.17 -3.35
N ILE A 20 5.64 8.98 -3.64
CA ILE A 20 6.31 8.17 -2.63
C ILE A 20 7.78 7.96 -3.00
N ASP A 21 8.65 8.58 -2.21
CA ASP A 21 10.10 8.59 -2.36
C ASP A 21 10.75 8.58 -0.98
N GLU A 22 12.08 8.76 -0.93
CA GLU A 22 12.80 8.75 0.34
C GLU A 22 12.37 9.88 1.29
N HIS A 23 11.84 11.00 0.77
CA HIS A 23 11.41 12.13 1.59
C HIS A 23 10.05 11.92 2.23
N SER A 24 9.16 11.19 1.57
CA SER A 24 7.79 10.99 2.02
C SER A 24 7.55 9.64 2.71
N ALA A 25 8.45 8.65 2.50
CA ALA A 25 8.21 7.28 2.93
C ALA A 25 8.06 7.11 4.44
N ALA A 26 8.84 7.84 5.25
CA ALA A 26 8.78 7.70 6.70
C ALA A 26 7.41 8.14 7.25
N ASP A 27 6.90 9.29 6.79
CA ASP A 27 5.58 9.76 7.19
C ASP A 27 4.48 8.85 6.66
N ALA A 28 4.60 8.42 5.41
CA ALA A 28 3.64 7.49 4.81
C ALA A 28 3.54 6.20 5.62
N ARG A 29 4.69 5.66 6.05
CA ARG A 29 4.74 4.46 6.88
C ARG A 29 4.03 4.66 8.21
N ARG A 30 4.32 5.78 8.89
CA ARG A 30 3.72 6.10 10.18
C ARG A 30 2.19 6.18 10.06
N ILE A 31 1.71 6.87 9.03
CA ILE A 31 0.27 7.04 8.82
C ILE A 31 -0.37 5.70 8.45
N ALA A 32 0.22 4.95 7.52
CA ALA A 32 -0.32 3.67 7.10
C ALA A 32 -0.38 2.67 8.25
N ASP A 33 0.67 2.61 9.07
CA ASP A 33 0.72 1.71 10.21
C ASP A 33 -0.38 2.04 11.23
N LYS A 34 -0.64 3.33 11.47
CA LYS A 34 -1.73 3.76 12.33
C LYS A 34 -3.09 3.33 11.77
N LEU A 35 -3.30 3.53 10.47
CA LEU A 35 -4.55 3.12 9.81
C LEU A 35 -4.76 1.62 9.90
N ILE A 36 -3.71 0.83 9.75
CA ILE A 36 -3.78 -0.64 9.90
C ILE A 36 -4.12 -1.00 11.33
N ASP A 37 -3.45 -0.40 12.31
CA ASP A 37 -3.69 -0.69 13.74
C ASP A 37 -5.12 -0.36 14.15
N GLU A 38 -5.73 0.61 13.51
CA GLU A 38 -7.12 1.01 13.78
C GLU A 38 -8.14 0.11 13.09
N ASN A 39 -7.72 -0.82 12.22
CA ASN A 39 -8.60 -1.64 11.39
C ASN A 39 -8.18 -3.11 11.36
N THR A 40 -7.77 -3.66 12.50
CA THR A 40 -7.24 -5.04 12.59
C THR A 40 -8.30 -6.12 12.38
N GLN A 41 -9.58 -5.75 12.31
CA GLN A 41 -10.68 -6.68 12.03
C GLN A 41 -10.96 -6.82 10.54
N ALA A 42 -10.24 -6.10 9.68
CA ALA A 42 -10.42 -6.20 8.24
C ALA A 42 -10.12 -7.62 7.74
N GLU A 43 -10.87 -8.05 6.75
CA GLU A 43 -10.66 -9.36 6.12
C GLU A 43 -9.54 -9.32 5.09
N LYS A 44 -9.36 -8.17 4.46
CA LYS A 44 -8.27 -7.90 3.53
C LYS A 44 -8.01 -6.40 3.44
N ALA A 45 -6.84 -6.03 2.93
CA ALA A 45 -6.45 -4.64 2.73
C ALA A 45 -6.09 -4.42 1.26
N VAL A 46 -6.55 -3.32 0.69
CA VAL A 46 -6.27 -2.93 -0.69
C VAL A 46 -5.61 -1.56 -0.67
N PHE A 47 -4.41 -1.48 -1.21
CA PHE A 47 -3.70 -0.21 -1.39
C PHE A 47 -4.00 0.31 -2.79
N ASP A 48 -4.74 1.42 -2.85
CA ASP A 48 -5.16 2.05 -4.10
C ASP A 48 -4.14 3.10 -4.50
N LEU A 49 -3.50 2.87 -5.64
CA LEU A 49 -2.43 3.72 -6.15
C LEU A 49 -2.89 4.66 -7.26
N GLU A 50 -4.19 4.80 -7.50
CA GLU A 50 -4.70 5.63 -8.60
C GLU A 50 -4.19 7.07 -8.54
N LYS A 51 -4.05 7.60 -7.32
CA LYS A 51 -3.60 8.99 -7.10
C LYS A 51 -2.11 9.12 -6.83
N VAL A 52 -1.36 8.03 -6.97
CA VAL A 52 0.11 8.07 -6.86
C VAL A 52 0.68 8.58 -8.17
N THR A 53 1.37 9.71 -8.11
CA THR A 53 1.94 10.38 -9.29
C THR A 53 3.39 10.00 -9.55
N PHE A 54 4.09 9.53 -8.52
CA PHE A 54 5.48 9.10 -8.62
C PHE A 54 5.79 8.02 -7.59
N MET A 55 6.53 7.01 -8.00
CA MET A 55 7.03 5.95 -7.12
C MET A 55 8.40 5.50 -7.59
N ASP A 56 9.35 5.42 -6.65
CA ASP A 56 10.65 4.79 -6.89
C ASP A 56 10.76 3.52 -6.04
N SER A 57 11.95 2.95 -5.95
CA SER A 57 12.19 1.72 -5.18
C SER A 57 11.86 1.85 -3.69
N THR A 58 11.87 3.08 -3.15
CA THR A 58 11.46 3.33 -1.77
C THR A 58 10.00 2.96 -1.57
N GLY A 59 9.17 3.21 -2.58
CA GLY A 59 7.74 2.82 -2.54
C GLY A 59 7.55 1.33 -2.47
N ILE A 60 8.41 0.55 -3.14
CA ILE A 60 8.37 -0.91 -3.05
C ILE A 60 8.66 -1.37 -1.63
N GLY A 61 9.70 -0.80 -1.00
CA GLY A 61 10.02 -1.09 0.39
C GLY A 61 8.89 -0.73 1.34
N PHE A 62 8.24 0.41 1.09
CA PHE A 62 7.07 0.83 1.84
C PHE A 62 5.96 -0.24 1.77
N LEU A 63 5.62 -0.69 0.58
CA LEU A 63 4.56 -1.68 0.39
C LEU A 63 4.91 -3.03 1.05
N ILE A 64 6.16 -3.49 0.90
CA ILE A 64 6.60 -4.74 1.52
C ILE A 64 6.52 -4.65 3.05
N GLY A 65 6.89 -3.51 3.63
CA GLY A 65 6.78 -3.30 5.07
C GLY A 65 5.35 -3.39 5.57
N ARG A 66 4.42 -2.84 4.82
CA ARG A 66 2.97 -2.93 5.15
C ARG A 66 2.45 -4.35 4.98
N TYR A 67 2.93 -5.05 3.96
CA TYR A 67 2.62 -6.46 3.77
C TYR A 67 3.02 -7.29 5.00
N LYS A 68 4.24 -7.09 5.50
CA LYS A 68 4.72 -7.82 6.68
C LYS A 68 3.88 -7.52 7.91
N LYS A 69 3.49 -6.27 8.10
CA LYS A 69 2.65 -5.87 9.22
C LYS A 69 1.26 -6.50 9.14
N LEU A 70 0.63 -6.41 7.98
CA LEU A 70 -0.70 -7.00 7.76
C LEU A 70 -0.68 -8.52 7.93
N LYS A 71 0.39 -9.16 7.49
CA LYS A 71 0.53 -10.60 7.63
C LYS A 71 0.52 -11.03 9.10
N ARG A 72 1.07 -10.24 10.00
CA ARG A 72 1.04 -10.54 11.43
C ARG A 72 -0.38 -10.53 12.00
N TYR A 73 -1.28 -9.75 11.39
CA TYR A 73 -2.70 -9.74 11.75
C TYR A 73 -3.51 -10.77 10.95
N GLY A 74 -2.88 -11.52 10.04
CA GLY A 74 -3.57 -12.47 9.18
C GLY A 74 -4.39 -11.79 8.08
N ILE A 75 -4.04 -10.56 7.69
CA ILE A 75 -4.78 -9.79 6.72
C ILE A 75 -4.04 -9.82 5.37
N PRO A 76 -4.62 -10.45 4.32
CA PRO A 76 -4.02 -10.39 2.99
C PRO A 76 -4.04 -8.98 2.41
N MET A 77 -3.00 -8.65 1.64
CA MET A 77 -2.82 -7.33 1.05
C MET A 77 -2.83 -7.42 -0.48
N TYR A 78 -3.44 -6.42 -1.10
CA TYR A 78 -3.52 -6.29 -2.57
C TYR A 78 -3.19 -4.87 -2.99
N ILE A 79 -2.80 -4.70 -4.25
CA ILE A 79 -2.54 -3.41 -4.87
C ILE A 79 -3.52 -3.22 -6.03
N THR A 80 -4.05 -2.02 -6.18
CA THR A 80 -4.94 -1.70 -7.29
C THR A 80 -4.60 -0.34 -7.91
N ASN A 81 -4.90 -0.21 -9.19
CA ASN A 81 -4.83 1.03 -9.98
C ASN A 81 -3.44 1.71 -10.03
N PRO A 82 -2.32 1.00 -10.14
CA PRO A 82 -1.04 1.69 -10.37
C PRO A 82 -1.03 2.33 -11.76
N ASN A 83 -0.44 3.52 -11.89
CA ASN A 83 -0.20 4.07 -13.22
C ASN A 83 0.88 3.24 -13.94
N LEU A 84 1.08 3.47 -15.25
CA LEU A 84 1.98 2.64 -16.03
C LEU A 84 3.43 2.63 -15.49
N PRO A 85 4.05 3.77 -15.15
CA PRO A 85 5.38 3.75 -14.57
C PRO A 85 5.47 3.00 -13.25
N ALA A 86 4.50 3.18 -12.35
CA ALA A 86 4.47 2.47 -11.08
C ALA A 86 4.27 0.96 -11.28
N ASP A 87 3.35 0.59 -12.17
CA ASP A 87 3.10 -0.81 -12.49
C ASP A 87 4.35 -1.50 -13.02
N LYS A 88 5.11 -0.82 -13.85
CA LYS A 88 6.36 -1.36 -14.40
C LYS A 88 7.39 -1.63 -13.30
N ILE A 89 7.58 -0.67 -12.38
CA ILE A 89 8.50 -0.83 -11.25
C ILE A 89 8.05 -2.00 -10.36
N LEU A 90 6.76 -2.06 -10.04
CA LEU A 90 6.22 -3.11 -9.19
C LEU A 90 6.37 -4.49 -9.85
N SER A 91 6.08 -4.57 -11.15
CA SER A 91 6.21 -5.80 -11.91
C SER A 91 7.67 -6.30 -11.97
N LEU A 92 8.59 -5.40 -12.28
CA LEU A 92 10.02 -5.75 -12.39
C LEU A 92 10.63 -6.14 -11.05
N SER A 93 10.14 -5.57 -9.95
CA SER A 93 10.66 -5.89 -8.61
C SER A 93 10.23 -7.28 -8.12
N GLY A 94 9.22 -7.89 -8.74
CA GLY A 94 8.65 -9.14 -8.28
C GLY A 94 7.68 -9.00 -7.12
N VAL A 95 7.33 -7.78 -6.71
CA VAL A 95 6.46 -7.55 -5.54
C VAL A 95 5.06 -8.16 -5.73
N TYR A 96 4.60 -8.30 -6.97
CA TYR A 96 3.29 -8.89 -7.23
C TYR A 96 3.20 -10.38 -6.88
N THR A 97 4.32 -11.04 -6.64
CA THR A 97 4.30 -12.42 -6.13
C THR A 97 3.95 -12.47 -4.64
N LEU A 98 4.19 -11.36 -3.92
CA LEU A 98 3.83 -11.23 -2.51
C LEU A 98 2.49 -10.51 -2.33
N ILE A 99 2.29 -9.45 -3.10
CA ILE A 99 1.14 -8.54 -2.99
C ILE A 99 0.46 -8.52 -4.35
N PRO A 100 -0.55 -9.37 -4.57
CA PRO A 100 -1.16 -9.46 -5.89
C PRO A 100 -1.83 -8.15 -6.33
N LYS A 101 -1.78 -7.90 -7.63
CA LYS A 101 -2.51 -6.78 -8.23
C LYS A 101 -3.92 -7.22 -8.56
N LEU A 102 -4.88 -6.41 -8.16
CA LEU A 102 -6.27 -6.62 -8.52
C LEU A 102 -6.59 -6.04 -9.89
#